data_06aab3b6b699ca0e738c42994d739b5e
#
_entry.id   06aab3b6b699ca0e738c42994d739b5e
#
_cell.length_a   1.000
_cell.length_b   1.000
_cell.length_c   1.000
_cell.angle_alpha   90.00
_cell.angle_beta   90.00
_cell.angle_gamma   90.00
#
_symmetry.space_group_name_H-M   'P 1'
#
loop_
_entity.id
_entity.type
_entity.pdbx_description
1 polymer ?
#
loop_
_entity_poly.entity_id
_entity_poly.type
_entity_poly.pdbx_seq_one_letter_code
_entity_poly.pdbx_strand_id
1 'polypeptide(L)'
;MKGMHKHYKWEVLALLWMAYLLNQADRQVFNTVLPQIKETLSIGDTEVGLIATIFNLCYAVMVPLGGLAGDRLSRKWVTTISILFWSVATMFTGLATGVMMLILLRSVATGGGEAFFGPANYSLLGQYHTDTRARAMSIHQTSYYVGVILAGWLAGFIADKLGWQYSFIIFGAAGIVWGVIMAIRLKDKKDAGNVADTPRNEVEGSDEKKPGLLDGFKVVFTTPTALILTIGFSGFIFVITGYMTWVPTLLQEEYQMNATNAGLHSMLWTYIAAFAGVLLAGTLSDKFAIANRKIRMVIQGVGLIIGALFLFFVNSNMSLVLISICFAGWGFFRAFFDANIYTVLYDVTPSKLHASCSSALITTGFAVGALAPVLLGAMKESMGSLSGTFPLLGGIWIACGLMMLWASKRFYQKDYDKINNTL
;
A
#
# COMPACT_ATOMS: atom_id res chain seq x y z
N MET A 1 -19.05 -25.34 -23.39
CA MET A 1 -18.10 -24.20 -23.25
C MET A 1 -18.49 -23.14 -22.21
N LYS A 2 -19.76 -22.75 -22.05
CA LYS A 2 -20.20 -21.73 -21.03
C LYS A 2 -19.89 -22.11 -19.55
N GLY A 3 -19.82 -23.39 -19.18
CA GLY A 3 -19.52 -23.84 -17.82
C GLY A 3 -18.03 -23.71 -17.44
N MET A 4 -17.13 -23.98 -18.37
CA MET A 4 -15.66 -23.92 -18.16
C MET A 4 -15.17 -22.50 -17.91
N HIS A 5 -15.81 -21.47 -18.49
CA HIS A 5 -15.49 -20.07 -18.24
C HIS A 5 -15.88 -19.56 -16.83
N LYS A 6 -16.95 -20.13 -16.24
CA LYS A 6 -17.40 -19.76 -14.90
C LYS A 6 -16.41 -20.18 -13.79
N HIS A 7 -15.76 -21.33 -13.93
CA HIS A 7 -14.77 -21.83 -12.97
C HIS A 7 -13.42 -21.14 -13.16
N TYR A 8 -12.99 -20.90 -14.38
CA TYR A 8 -11.67 -20.32 -14.65
C TYR A 8 -11.50 -18.90 -14.10
N LYS A 9 -12.53 -18.04 -14.11
CA LYS A 9 -12.42 -16.70 -13.50
C LYS A 9 -12.08 -16.75 -12.00
N TRP A 10 -12.59 -17.73 -11.26
CA TRP A 10 -12.27 -17.92 -9.85
C TRP A 10 -10.86 -18.51 -9.64
N GLU A 11 -10.40 -19.34 -10.59
CA GLU A 11 -9.02 -19.79 -10.63
C GLU A 11 -8.07 -18.61 -10.85
N VAL A 12 -8.36 -17.70 -11.78
CA VAL A 12 -7.60 -16.46 -11.99
C VAL A 12 -7.57 -15.63 -10.71
N LEU A 13 -8.71 -15.47 -10.04
CA LEU A 13 -8.74 -14.78 -8.74
C LEU A 13 -7.82 -15.45 -7.72
N ALA A 14 -7.85 -16.76 -7.59
CA ALA A 14 -7.00 -17.48 -6.64
C ALA A 14 -5.50 -17.35 -6.98
N LEU A 15 -5.13 -17.40 -8.27
CA LEU A 15 -3.77 -17.19 -8.73
C LEU A 15 -3.27 -15.78 -8.40
N LEU A 16 -4.08 -14.76 -8.68
CA LEU A 16 -3.76 -13.37 -8.42
C LEU A 16 -3.79 -13.03 -6.93
N TRP A 17 -4.68 -13.66 -6.16
CA TRP A 17 -4.79 -13.53 -4.71
C TRP A 17 -3.49 -13.99 -4.02
N MET A 18 -3.01 -15.19 -4.37
CA MET A 18 -1.75 -15.71 -3.82
C MET A 18 -0.54 -14.88 -4.27
N ALA A 19 -0.51 -14.43 -5.54
CA ALA A 19 0.56 -13.56 -6.02
C ALA A 19 0.61 -12.22 -5.26
N TYR A 20 -0.56 -11.64 -4.95
CA TYR A 20 -0.62 -10.40 -4.17
C TYR A 20 -0.29 -10.63 -2.70
N LEU A 21 -0.67 -11.78 -2.14
CA LEU A 21 -0.22 -12.21 -0.81
C LEU A 21 1.31 -12.25 -0.74
N LEU A 22 1.97 -12.92 -1.70
CA LEU A 22 3.43 -13.01 -1.76
C LEU A 22 4.09 -11.65 -1.95
N ASN A 23 3.50 -10.77 -2.76
CA ASN A 23 3.97 -9.40 -2.94
C ASN A 23 3.97 -8.61 -1.62
N GLN A 24 2.88 -8.69 -0.85
CA GLN A 24 2.80 -7.99 0.43
C GLN A 24 3.66 -8.67 1.50
N ALA A 25 3.77 -9.99 1.43
CA ALA A 25 4.65 -10.76 2.31
C ALA A 25 6.10 -10.35 2.14
N ASP A 26 6.58 -10.25 0.91
CA ASP A 26 7.96 -9.86 0.60
C ASP A 26 8.37 -8.52 1.21
N ARG A 27 7.46 -7.54 1.16
CA ARG A 27 7.68 -6.24 1.80
C ARG A 27 7.84 -6.37 3.31
N GLN A 28 7.04 -7.22 3.94
CA GLN A 28 7.04 -7.36 5.39
C GLN A 28 8.21 -8.20 5.90
N VAL A 29 8.74 -9.13 5.11
CA VAL A 29 9.95 -9.91 5.47
C VAL A 29 11.08 -8.99 5.91
N PHE A 30 11.45 -8.01 5.08
CA PHE A 30 12.53 -7.07 5.39
C PHE A 30 12.31 -6.35 6.72
N ASN A 31 11.11 -5.81 6.94
CA ASN A 31 10.78 -5.05 8.13
C ASN A 31 10.87 -5.91 9.41
N THR A 32 10.50 -7.19 9.31
CA THR A 32 10.50 -8.11 10.46
C THR A 32 11.90 -8.53 10.88
N VAL A 33 12.79 -8.79 9.92
CA VAL A 33 14.15 -9.30 10.20
C VAL A 33 15.22 -8.20 10.23
N LEU A 34 14.79 -6.96 10.21
CA LEU A 34 15.66 -5.78 10.15
C LEU A 34 16.68 -5.70 11.30
N PRO A 35 16.35 -5.98 12.58
CA PRO A 35 17.34 -6.00 13.65
C PRO A 35 18.46 -7.03 13.42
N GLN A 36 18.14 -8.23 12.93
CA GLN A 36 19.14 -9.26 12.63
C GLN A 36 20.04 -8.87 11.46
N ILE A 37 19.48 -8.17 10.44
CA ILE A 37 20.27 -7.63 9.33
C ILE A 37 21.25 -6.59 9.86
N LYS A 38 20.80 -5.66 10.73
CA LYS A 38 21.64 -4.63 11.35
C LYS A 38 22.81 -5.25 12.10
N GLU A 39 22.53 -6.21 12.96
CA GLU A 39 23.54 -6.89 13.76
C GLU A 39 24.55 -7.63 12.88
N THR A 40 24.06 -8.45 11.92
CA THR A 40 24.92 -9.27 11.06
C THR A 40 25.82 -8.45 10.14
N LEU A 41 25.30 -7.36 9.57
CA LEU A 41 26.02 -6.52 8.61
C LEU A 41 26.66 -5.29 9.24
N SER A 42 26.50 -5.09 10.57
CA SER A 42 27.03 -3.95 11.33
C SER A 42 26.65 -2.59 10.72
N ILE A 43 25.36 -2.43 10.35
CA ILE A 43 24.82 -1.23 9.72
C ILE A 43 23.94 -0.42 10.68
N GLY A 44 23.91 0.90 10.49
CA GLY A 44 23.13 1.81 11.32
C GLY A 44 21.65 1.88 10.97
N ASP A 45 20.87 2.51 11.84
CA ASP A 45 19.41 2.69 11.63
C ASP A 45 19.13 3.62 10.45
N THR A 46 19.95 4.65 10.23
CA THR A 46 19.85 5.55 9.08
C THR A 46 20.07 4.80 7.76
N GLU A 47 21.08 3.91 7.69
CA GLU A 47 21.35 3.12 6.49
C GLU A 47 20.20 2.16 6.17
N VAL A 48 19.66 1.50 7.18
CA VAL A 48 18.49 0.65 7.03
C VAL A 48 17.27 1.44 6.57
N GLY A 49 17.02 2.59 7.18
CA GLY A 49 15.98 3.52 6.76
C GLY A 49 16.15 3.96 5.31
N LEU A 50 17.41 4.18 4.87
CA LEU A 50 17.74 4.53 3.49
C LEU A 50 17.39 3.39 2.51
N ILE A 51 17.68 2.13 2.86
CA ILE A 51 17.31 0.96 2.05
C ILE A 51 15.79 0.92 1.82
N ALA A 52 14.99 1.10 2.88
CA ALA A 52 13.53 1.14 2.79
C ALA A 52 13.02 2.36 2.00
N THR A 53 13.67 3.51 2.15
CA THR A 53 13.35 4.74 1.41
C THR A 53 13.61 4.56 -0.09
N ILE A 54 14.76 4.03 -0.49
CA ILE A 54 15.10 3.79 -1.89
C ILE A 54 14.11 2.78 -2.50
N PHE A 55 13.71 1.74 -1.76
CA PHE A 55 12.68 0.80 -2.20
C PHE A 55 11.38 1.54 -2.58
N ASN A 56 10.85 2.37 -1.68
CA ASN A 56 9.60 3.08 -1.91
C ASN A 56 9.71 4.12 -3.04
N LEU A 57 10.86 4.79 -3.18
CA LEU A 57 11.11 5.72 -4.28
C LEU A 57 11.20 5.00 -5.63
N CYS A 58 11.95 3.90 -5.71
CA CYS A 58 12.02 3.07 -6.93
C CYS A 58 10.63 2.57 -7.32
N TYR A 59 9.87 2.08 -6.35
CA TYR A 59 8.49 1.65 -6.57
C TYR A 59 7.63 2.80 -7.12
N ALA A 60 7.64 3.98 -6.48
CA ALA A 60 6.84 5.13 -6.90
C ALA A 60 7.16 5.60 -8.32
N VAL A 61 8.46 5.60 -8.70
CA VAL A 61 8.91 6.01 -10.05
C VAL A 61 8.53 4.96 -11.11
N MET A 62 8.58 3.67 -10.74
CA MET A 62 8.34 2.58 -11.70
C MET A 62 6.86 2.23 -11.88
N VAL A 63 5.96 2.55 -10.94
CA VAL A 63 4.51 2.26 -11.05
C VAL A 63 3.87 2.83 -12.31
N PRO A 64 4.12 4.09 -12.74
CA PRO A 64 3.58 4.61 -13.99
C PRO A 64 4.05 3.82 -15.22
N LEU A 65 5.31 3.38 -15.22
CA LEU A 65 5.86 2.53 -16.28
C LEU A 65 5.21 1.14 -16.29
N GLY A 66 4.95 0.58 -15.10
CA GLY A 66 4.17 -0.65 -14.92
C GLY A 66 2.76 -0.55 -15.49
N GLY A 67 2.09 0.60 -15.28
CA GLY A 67 0.78 0.90 -15.88
C GLY A 67 0.83 0.89 -17.41
N LEU A 68 1.79 1.61 -17.99
CA LEU A 68 2.00 1.64 -19.44
C LEU A 68 2.31 0.26 -20.02
N ALA A 69 3.12 -0.54 -19.32
CA ALA A 69 3.42 -1.92 -19.73
C ALA A 69 2.16 -2.80 -19.70
N GLY A 70 1.33 -2.69 -18.66
CA GLY A 70 0.05 -3.41 -18.54
C GLY A 70 -0.98 -3.03 -19.61
N ASP A 71 -0.90 -1.81 -20.15
CA ASP A 71 -1.79 -1.33 -21.23
C ASP A 71 -1.32 -1.77 -22.62
N ARG A 72 -0.01 -1.86 -22.84
CA ARG A 72 0.59 -2.14 -24.16
C ARG A 72 0.95 -3.59 -24.37
N LEU A 73 1.32 -4.30 -23.31
CA LEU A 73 1.78 -5.67 -23.35
C LEU A 73 0.71 -6.64 -22.82
N SER A 74 0.98 -7.94 -22.94
CA SER A 74 0.15 -8.99 -22.34
C SER A 74 0.17 -8.87 -20.81
N ARG A 75 -1.00 -8.63 -20.21
CA ARG A 75 -1.16 -8.48 -18.75
C ARG A 75 -0.75 -9.75 -18.00
N LYS A 76 -0.99 -10.93 -18.60
CA LYS A 76 -0.47 -12.21 -18.11
C LYS A 76 1.04 -12.15 -17.95
N TRP A 77 1.75 -11.80 -19.03
CA TRP A 77 3.21 -11.82 -19.02
C TRP A 77 3.80 -10.71 -18.16
N VAL A 78 3.23 -9.50 -18.15
CA VAL A 78 3.66 -8.43 -17.24
C VAL A 78 3.55 -8.90 -15.79
N THR A 79 2.41 -9.46 -15.37
CA THR A 79 2.20 -9.95 -14.01
C THR A 79 3.13 -11.11 -13.66
N THR A 80 3.29 -12.07 -14.59
CA THR A 80 4.10 -13.27 -14.36
C THR A 80 5.61 -12.99 -14.33
N ILE A 81 6.10 -12.17 -15.26
CA ILE A 81 7.52 -11.78 -15.29
C ILE A 81 7.85 -10.93 -14.06
N SER A 82 6.94 -10.04 -13.67
CA SER A 82 7.09 -9.21 -12.49
C SER A 82 7.32 -10.07 -11.24
N ILE A 83 6.44 -11.06 -10.97
CA ILE A 83 6.60 -11.93 -9.79
C ILE A 83 7.89 -12.76 -9.86
N LEU A 84 8.25 -13.30 -11.01
CA LEU A 84 9.49 -14.05 -11.16
C LEU A 84 10.72 -13.19 -10.91
N PHE A 85 10.73 -11.98 -11.47
CA PHE A 85 11.86 -11.07 -11.37
C PHE A 85 12.10 -10.61 -9.92
N TRP A 86 11.06 -10.07 -9.23
CA TRP A 86 11.26 -9.63 -7.84
C TRP A 86 11.55 -10.80 -6.91
N SER A 87 10.95 -11.99 -7.14
CA SER A 87 11.18 -13.17 -6.29
C SER A 87 12.61 -13.68 -6.39
N VAL A 88 13.20 -13.63 -7.60
CA VAL A 88 14.63 -13.92 -7.79
C VAL A 88 15.47 -12.88 -7.04
N ALA A 89 15.17 -11.59 -7.17
CA ALA A 89 15.88 -10.54 -6.46
C ALA A 89 15.74 -10.69 -4.93
N THR A 90 14.54 -11.03 -4.43
CA THR A 90 14.30 -11.34 -3.02
C THR A 90 15.14 -12.53 -2.56
N MET A 91 15.15 -13.65 -3.31
CA MET A 91 15.97 -14.81 -2.97
C MET A 91 17.46 -14.43 -2.84
N PHE A 92 17.98 -13.66 -3.78
CA PHE A 92 19.38 -13.19 -3.74
C PHE A 92 19.63 -12.15 -2.63
N THR A 93 18.61 -11.44 -2.16
CA THR A 93 18.73 -10.54 -1.00
C THR A 93 19.19 -11.30 0.25
N GLY A 94 18.81 -12.58 0.39
CA GLY A 94 19.30 -13.45 1.45
C GLY A 94 20.81 -13.75 1.41
N LEU A 95 21.48 -13.42 0.31
CA LEU A 95 22.93 -13.55 0.16
C LEU A 95 23.68 -12.21 0.30
N ALA A 96 22.99 -11.16 0.71
CA ALA A 96 23.58 -9.83 0.80
C ALA A 96 24.63 -9.78 1.91
N THR A 97 25.79 -9.19 1.56
CA THR A 97 26.96 -9.03 2.45
C THR A 97 27.20 -7.58 2.87
N GLY A 98 26.35 -6.64 2.45
CA GLY A 98 26.47 -5.23 2.80
C GLY A 98 25.36 -4.36 2.22
N VAL A 99 25.37 -3.08 2.63
CA VAL A 99 24.33 -2.08 2.31
C VAL A 99 24.10 -1.93 0.81
N MET A 100 25.17 -1.84 0.01
CA MET A 100 25.04 -1.64 -1.44
C MET A 100 24.31 -2.81 -2.11
N MET A 101 24.60 -4.04 -1.70
CA MET A 101 23.93 -5.23 -2.24
C MET A 101 22.46 -5.26 -1.82
N LEU A 102 22.15 -4.86 -0.58
CA LEU A 102 20.76 -4.67 -0.13
C LEU A 102 20.04 -3.59 -0.95
N ILE A 103 20.66 -2.45 -1.20
CA ILE A 103 20.07 -1.39 -2.03
C ILE A 103 19.78 -1.92 -3.44
N LEU A 104 20.73 -2.59 -4.07
CA LEU A 104 20.56 -3.08 -5.44
C LEU A 104 19.49 -4.18 -5.54
N LEU A 105 19.54 -5.19 -4.67
CA LEU A 105 18.63 -6.33 -4.72
C LEU A 105 17.27 -6.02 -4.09
N ARG A 106 17.27 -5.56 -2.82
CA ARG A 106 16.03 -5.31 -2.07
C ARG A 106 15.31 -4.05 -2.53
N SER A 107 16.05 -2.95 -2.80
CA SER A 107 15.38 -1.69 -3.10
C SER A 107 15.16 -1.50 -4.60
N VAL A 108 16.20 -1.59 -5.41
CA VAL A 108 16.09 -1.29 -6.86
C VAL A 108 15.43 -2.46 -7.60
N ALA A 109 15.97 -3.67 -7.47
CA ALA A 109 15.45 -4.81 -8.24
C ALA A 109 14.07 -5.26 -7.73
N THR A 110 13.91 -5.50 -6.43
CA THR A 110 12.61 -5.93 -5.88
C THR A 110 11.57 -4.80 -6.01
N GLY A 111 11.88 -3.58 -5.54
CA GLY A 111 10.95 -2.45 -5.61
C GLY A 111 10.55 -2.08 -7.04
N GLY A 112 11.52 -2.05 -7.96
CA GLY A 112 11.27 -1.85 -9.38
C GLY A 112 10.44 -2.95 -10.01
N GLY A 113 10.75 -4.22 -9.71
CA GLY A 113 10.00 -5.39 -10.21
C GLY A 113 8.55 -5.42 -9.72
N GLU A 114 8.31 -5.18 -8.44
CA GLU A 114 6.97 -5.15 -7.85
C GLU A 114 6.06 -4.07 -8.44
N ALA A 115 6.63 -2.94 -8.88
CA ALA A 115 5.87 -1.81 -9.41
C ALA A 115 5.05 -2.15 -10.66
N PHE A 116 5.49 -3.13 -11.44
CA PHE A 116 4.77 -3.59 -12.63
C PHE A 116 3.60 -4.53 -12.31
N PHE A 117 3.63 -5.18 -11.16
CA PHE A 117 2.62 -6.16 -10.77
C PHE A 117 1.25 -5.53 -10.51
N GLY A 118 1.17 -4.50 -9.67
CA GLY A 118 -0.08 -3.94 -9.20
C GLY A 118 -1.05 -3.52 -10.32
N PRO A 119 -0.65 -2.62 -11.24
CA PRO A 119 -1.50 -2.17 -12.34
C PRO A 119 -1.99 -3.32 -13.24
N ALA A 120 -1.08 -4.23 -13.60
CA ALA A 120 -1.40 -5.37 -14.46
C ALA A 120 -2.34 -6.37 -13.75
N ASN A 121 -2.11 -6.65 -12.47
CA ASN A 121 -2.89 -7.55 -11.64
C ASN A 121 -4.35 -7.11 -11.49
N TYR A 122 -4.58 -5.85 -11.08
CA TYR A 122 -5.95 -5.32 -10.95
C TYR A 122 -6.67 -5.24 -12.29
N SER A 123 -5.97 -4.89 -13.36
CA SER A 123 -6.52 -4.85 -14.70
C SER A 123 -6.92 -6.24 -15.20
N LEU A 124 -6.07 -7.25 -14.97
CA LEU A 124 -6.35 -8.64 -15.35
C LEU A 124 -7.56 -9.18 -14.58
N LEU A 125 -7.61 -8.94 -13.26
CA LEU A 125 -8.74 -9.33 -12.42
C LEU A 125 -10.06 -8.72 -12.92
N GLY A 126 -10.04 -7.42 -13.26
CA GLY A 126 -11.18 -6.70 -13.78
C GLY A 126 -11.69 -7.24 -15.14
N GLN A 127 -10.78 -7.77 -15.98
CA GLN A 127 -11.13 -8.38 -17.27
C GLN A 127 -11.89 -9.70 -17.14
N TYR A 128 -11.52 -10.53 -16.16
CA TYR A 128 -12.17 -11.83 -15.96
C TYR A 128 -13.46 -11.75 -15.13
N HIS A 129 -13.63 -10.71 -14.31
CA HIS A 129 -14.75 -10.53 -13.41
C HIS A 129 -15.63 -9.32 -13.79
N THR A 130 -16.26 -9.36 -14.97
CA THR A 130 -17.15 -8.27 -15.43
C THR A 130 -18.45 -8.20 -14.62
N ASP A 131 -19.06 -9.35 -14.34
CA ASP A 131 -20.31 -9.53 -13.60
C ASP A 131 -20.16 -9.60 -12.08
N THR A 132 -18.96 -9.92 -11.59
CA THR A 132 -18.63 -10.11 -10.16
C THR A 132 -17.45 -9.26 -9.71
N ARG A 133 -17.21 -8.12 -10.39
CA ARG A 133 -16.01 -7.30 -10.21
C ARG A 133 -15.81 -6.82 -8.77
N ALA A 134 -16.83 -6.25 -8.16
CA ALA A 134 -16.75 -5.76 -6.78
C ALA A 134 -16.41 -6.90 -5.80
N ARG A 135 -17.09 -8.04 -5.91
CA ARG A 135 -16.83 -9.22 -5.07
C ARG A 135 -15.42 -9.77 -5.26
N ALA A 136 -14.95 -9.87 -6.50
CA ALA A 136 -13.61 -10.36 -6.81
C ALA A 136 -12.53 -9.42 -6.25
N MET A 137 -12.69 -8.11 -6.41
CA MET A 137 -11.78 -7.10 -5.86
C MET A 137 -11.74 -7.14 -4.32
N SER A 138 -12.89 -7.30 -3.66
CA SER A 138 -12.94 -7.42 -2.20
C SER A 138 -12.23 -8.68 -1.70
N ILE A 139 -12.46 -9.84 -2.35
CA ILE A 139 -11.75 -11.08 -2.00
C ILE A 139 -10.25 -10.91 -2.26
N HIS A 140 -9.87 -10.34 -3.40
CA HIS A 140 -8.46 -10.09 -3.73
C HIS A 140 -7.79 -9.21 -2.67
N GLN A 141 -8.48 -8.17 -2.18
CA GLN A 141 -7.93 -7.27 -1.17
C GLN A 141 -7.65 -7.99 0.18
N THR A 142 -8.33 -9.08 0.50
CA THR A 142 -8.04 -9.85 1.72
C THR A 142 -6.63 -10.43 1.73
N SER A 143 -6.04 -10.70 0.55
CA SER A 143 -4.67 -11.21 0.44
C SER A 143 -3.62 -10.23 1.00
N TYR A 144 -3.88 -8.91 0.92
CA TYR A 144 -3.04 -7.90 1.53
C TYR A 144 -2.92 -8.11 3.04
N TYR A 145 -4.06 -8.19 3.74
CA TYR A 145 -4.08 -8.34 5.19
C TYR A 145 -3.47 -9.67 5.64
N VAL A 146 -3.87 -10.74 4.97
CA VAL A 146 -3.34 -12.09 5.25
C VAL A 146 -1.83 -12.14 4.97
N GLY A 147 -1.38 -11.59 3.86
CA GLY A 147 0.03 -11.59 3.46
C GLY A 147 0.92 -10.88 4.47
N VAL A 148 0.53 -9.68 4.91
CA VAL A 148 1.32 -8.89 5.87
C VAL A 148 1.38 -9.57 7.24
N ILE A 149 0.26 -10.10 7.74
CA ILE A 149 0.22 -10.79 9.05
C ILE A 149 1.04 -12.08 9.01
N LEU A 150 0.78 -12.94 8.02
CA LEU A 150 1.48 -14.22 7.89
C LEU A 150 2.98 -14.04 7.67
N ALA A 151 3.37 -13.04 6.87
CA ALA A 151 4.77 -12.79 6.60
C ALA A 151 5.51 -12.27 7.84
N GLY A 152 4.88 -11.38 8.61
CA GLY A 152 5.46 -10.91 9.87
C GLY A 152 5.78 -12.08 10.81
N TRP A 153 4.80 -12.99 10.99
CA TRP A 153 4.99 -14.17 11.81
C TRP A 153 6.01 -15.16 11.22
N LEU A 154 5.80 -15.59 9.96
CA LEU A 154 6.60 -16.64 9.34
C LEU A 154 8.05 -16.21 9.07
N ALA A 155 8.27 -14.96 8.62
CA ALA A 155 9.61 -14.44 8.42
C ALA A 155 10.39 -14.36 9.75
N GLY A 156 9.73 -13.92 10.82
CA GLY A 156 10.32 -13.93 12.16
C GLY A 156 10.64 -15.34 12.64
N PHE A 157 9.72 -16.29 12.46
CA PHE A 157 9.95 -17.69 12.83
C PHE A 157 11.14 -18.31 12.09
N ILE A 158 11.25 -18.06 10.79
CA ILE A 158 12.39 -18.55 9.99
C ILE A 158 13.68 -17.87 10.48
N ALA A 159 13.65 -16.57 10.72
CA ALA A 159 14.82 -15.82 11.18
C ALA A 159 15.30 -16.29 12.56
N ASP A 160 14.39 -16.54 13.50
CA ASP A 160 14.73 -17.04 14.85
C ASP A 160 15.31 -18.45 14.82
N LYS A 161 14.98 -19.29 13.83
CA LYS A 161 15.43 -20.70 13.75
C LYS A 161 16.60 -20.95 12.82
N LEU A 162 16.64 -20.25 11.69
CA LEU A 162 17.59 -20.52 10.59
C LEU A 162 18.46 -19.30 10.24
N GLY A 163 18.10 -18.11 10.71
CA GLY A 163 18.72 -16.85 10.36
C GLY A 163 17.92 -16.06 9.31
N TRP A 164 18.10 -14.75 9.31
CA TRP A 164 17.34 -13.81 8.48
C TRP A 164 17.49 -14.07 6.96
N GLN A 165 18.63 -14.61 6.54
CA GLN A 165 18.94 -14.95 5.15
C GLN A 165 17.91 -15.92 4.59
N TYR A 166 17.56 -16.94 5.37
CA TYR A 166 16.60 -17.97 4.96
C TYR A 166 15.18 -17.42 4.81
N SER A 167 14.81 -16.34 5.51
CA SER A 167 13.52 -15.69 5.30
C SER A 167 13.41 -15.19 3.85
N PHE A 168 14.43 -14.52 3.32
CA PHE A 168 14.44 -14.08 1.92
C PHE A 168 14.52 -15.23 0.93
N ILE A 169 15.35 -16.24 1.21
CA ILE A 169 15.51 -17.39 0.32
C ILE A 169 14.18 -18.16 0.18
N ILE A 170 13.50 -18.44 1.30
CA ILE A 170 12.25 -19.22 1.29
C ILE A 170 11.11 -18.44 0.63
N PHE A 171 10.94 -17.16 0.98
CA PHE A 171 9.89 -16.33 0.36
C PHE A 171 10.16 -16.12 -1.14
N GLY A 172 11.42 -15.85 -1.53
CA GLY A 172 11.81 -15.75 -2.94
C GLY A 172 11.57 -17.03 -3.71
N ALA A 173 11.96 -18.19 -3.15
CA ALA A 173 11.70 -19.50 -3.76
C ALA A 173 10.19 -19.77 -3.91
N ALA A 174 9.38 -19.46 -2.89
CA ALA A 174 7.92 -19.58 -2.97
C ALA A 174 7.32 -18.70 -4.08
N GLY A 175 7.83 -17.47 -4.24
CA GLY A 175 7.42 -16.56 -5.31
C GLY A 175 7.83 -17.07 -6.70
N ILE A 176 9.00 -17.65 -6.85
CA ILE A 176 9.45 -18.28 -8.12
C ILE A 176 8.53 -19.45 -8.48
N VAL A 177 8.28 -20.36 -7.53
CA VAL A 177 7.37 -21.51 -7.74
C VAL A 177 5.99 -21.00 -8.17
N TRP A 178 5.46 -19.98 -7.46
CA TRP A 178 4.15 -19.42 -7.81
C TRP A 178 4.14 -18.73 -9.17
N GLY A 179 5.19 -18.00 -9.52
CA GLY A 179 5.36 -17.38 -10.83
C GLY A 179 5.38 -18.41 -11.97
N VAL A 180 6.03 -19.56 -11.77
CA VAL A 180 5.99 -20.69 -12.74
C VAL A 180 4.58 -21.25 -12.86
N ILE A 181 3.86 -21.45 -11.75
CA ILE A 181 2.46 -21.89 -11.78
C ILE A 181 1.60 -20.88 -12.56
N MET A 182 1.79 -19.58 -12.34
CA MET A 182 1.08 -18.53 -13.09
C MET A 182 1.43 -18.55 -14.58
N ALA A 183 2.70 -18.75 -14.95
CA ALA A 183 3.12 -18.86 -16.35
C ALA A 183 2.35 -19.95 -17.10
N ILE A 184 2.15 -21.10 -16.44
CA ILE A 184 1.48 -22.28 -17.00
C ILE A 184 -0.05 -22.13 -16.98
N ARG A 185 -0.61 -21.69 -15.84
CA ARG A 185 -2.07 -21.72 -15.61
C ARG A 185 -2.80 -20.47 -16.08
N LEU A 186 -2.15 -19.29 -16.00
CA LEU A 186 -2.75 -18.05 -16.40
C LEU A 186 -2.82 -17.95 -17.94
N LYS A 187 -3.97 -17.57 -18.48
CA LYS A 187 -4.17 -17.40 -19.93
C LYS A 187 -4.31 -15.92 -20.25
N ASP A 188 -3.85 -15.53 -21.44
CA ASP A 188 -4.15 -14.19 -21.96
C ASP A 188 -5.60 -14.13 -22.46
N LYS A 189 -6.21 -12.94 -22.45
CA LYS A 189 -7.58 -12.77 -22.93
C LYS A 189 -7.75 -13.16 -24.40
N LYS A 190 -6.70 -12.99 -25.20
CA LYS A 190 -6.66 -13.42 -26.61
C LYS A 190 -6.81 -14.93 -26.78
N ASP A 191 -6.28 -15.70 -25.81
CA ASP A 191 -6.33 -17.16 -25.81
C ASP A 191 -7.62 -17.73 -25.20
N ALA A 192 -8.34 -16.92 -24.44
CA ALA A 192 -9.58 -17.32 -23.75
C ALA A 192 -10.84 -17.21 -24.60
N GLY A 193 -10.73 -16.93 -25.89
CA GLY A 193 -11.84 -16.80 -26.84
C GLY A 193 -12.86 -15.71 -26.42
N ASN A 194 -12.99 -14.68 -27.22
CA ASN A 194 -13.98 -13.58 -27.18
C ASN A 194 -14.88 -13.53 -25.93
N VAL A 195 -14.34 -13.15 -24.78
CA VAL A 195 -15.13 -12.56 -23.73
C VAL A 195 -15.40 -11.14 -24.20
N ALA A 196 -16.67 -10.85 -24.43
CA ALA A 196 -17.18 -9.64 -25.02
C ALA A 196 -16.32 -8.42 -24.68
N ASP A 197 -15.86 -7.75 -25.69
CA ASP A 197 -15.33 -6.41 -25.57
C ASP A 197 -16.28 -5.61 -24.69
N THR A 198 -15.87 -5.32 -23.46
CA THR A 198 -16.45 -4.17 -22.79
C THR A 198 -16.09 -3.02 -23.72
N PRO A 199 -17.04 -2.30 -24.29
CA PRO A 199 -16.68 -1.18 -25.13
C PRO A 199 -15.73 -0.32 -24.30
N ARG A 200 -14.49 -0.16 -24.74
CA ARG A 200 -13.90 1.16 -24.61
C ARG A 200 -15.04 2.04 -25.09
N ASN A 201 -15.55 2.90 -24.25
CA ASN A 201 -16.21 4.09 -24.75
C ASN A 201 -15.14 4.89 -25.49
N GLU A 202 -14.69 4.36 -26.61
CA GLU A 202 -14.29 5.12 -27.74
C GLU A 202 -15.56 5.78 -28.19
N VAL A 203 -15.84 6.95 -27.68
CA VAL A 203 -16.56 7.95 -28.41
C VAL A 203 -15.66 8.24 -29.60
N GLU A 204 -15.76 7.37 -30.64
CA GLU A 204 -15.28 7.69 -31.97
C GLU A 204 -16.04 8.94 -32.40
N GLY A 205 -15.36 10.07 -32.42
CA GLY A 205 -15.92 11.28 -32.98
C GLY A 205 -15.62 12.61 -32.29
N SER A 206 -14.59 12.71 -31.44
CA SER A 206 -14.06 14.02 -31.11
C SER A 206 -12.52 14.01 -31.16
N ASP A 207 -11.95 14.95 -31.92
CA ASP A 207 -10.52 15.33 -31.92
C ASP A 207 -10.04 15.88 -30.56
N GLU A 208 -10.67 15.49 -29.45
CA GLU A 208 -10.23 15.86 -28.10
C GLU A 208 -8.97 15.06 -27.75
N LYS A 209 -7.84 15.77 -27.65
CA LYS A 209 -6.57 15.26 -27.12
C LYS A 209 -6.83 14.40 -25.88
N LYS A 210 -6.42 13.13 -25.91
CA LYS A 210 -6.48 12.25 -24.71
C LYS A 210 -5.80 12.96 -23.55
N PRO A 211 -6.45 13.06 -22.37
CA PRO A 211 -5.90 13.74 -21.21
C PRO A 211 -4.50 13.21 -20.90
N GLY A 212 -3.53 14.11 -20.78
CA GLY A 212 -2.17 13.76 -20.42
C GLY A 212 -2.05 13.48 -18.91
N LEU A 213 -1.03 12.73 -18.53
CA LEU A 213 -0.73 12.47 -17.11
C LEU A 213 -0.54 13.79 -16.32
N LEU A 214 0.06 14.78 -16.94
CA LEU A 214 0.29 16.10 -16.35
C LEU A 214 -1.00 16.90 -16.08
N ASP A 215 -2.08 16.63 -16.81
CA ASP A 215 -3.37 17.30 -16.58
C ASP A 215 -3.96 16.92 -15.21
N GLY A 216 -3.78 15.67 -14.78
CA GLY A 216 -4.16 15.23 -13.45
C GLY A 216 -3.39 15.96 -12.35
N PHE A 217 -2.07 16.10 -12.50
CA PHE A 217 -1.26 16.89 -11.58
C PHE A 217 -1.74 18.35 -11.51
N LYS A 218 -1.95 19.00 -12.67
CA LYS A 218 -2.44 20.36 -12.71
C LYS A 218 -3.76 20.52 -11.95
N VAL A 219 -4.74 19.63 -12.19
CA VAL A 219 -6.04 19.66 -11.50
C VAL A 219 -5.87 19.48 -10.00
N VAL A 220 -5.11 18.47 -9.56
CA VAL A 220 -4.91 18.17 -8.13
C VAL A 220 -4.25 19.33 -7.41
N PHE A 221 -3.22 19.96 -8.00
CA PHE A 221 -2.49 21.05 -7.37
C PHE A 221 -3.19 22.42 -7.49
N THR A 222 -4.17 22.57 -8.37
CA THR A 222 -4.94 23.83 -8.53
C THR A 222 -6.31 23.79 -7.85
N THR A 223 -6.83 22.61 -7.49
CA THR A 223 -8.10 22.47 -6.76
C THR A 223 -7.82 22.39 -5.26
N PRO A 224 -8.21 23.40 -4.44
CA PRO A 224 -7.83 23.47 -3.04
C PRO A 224 -8.19 22.22 -2.22
N THR A 225 -9.37 21.64 -2.41
CA THR A 225 -9.78 20.41 -1.72
C THR A 225 -8.93 19.21 -2.11
N ALA A 226 -8.63 19.06 -3.41
CA ALA A 226 -7.79 17.96 -3.90
C ALA A 226 -6.33 18.11 -3.44
N LEU A 227 -5.79 19.33 -3.40
CA LEU A 227 -4.46 19.62 -2.86
C LEU A 227 -4.36 19.23 -1.39
N ILE A 228 -5.31 19.66 -0.55
CA ILE A 228 -5.29 19.32 0.87
C ILE A 228 -5.49 17.84 1.11
N LEU A 229 -6.36 17.17 0.33
CA LEU A 229 -6.50 15.72 0.36
C LEU A 229 -5.17 15.03 0.01
N THR A 230 -4.42 15.56 -0.96
CA THR A 230 -3.11 15.02 -1.37
C THR A 230 -2.05 15.22 -0.28
N ILE A 231 -2.04 16.37 0.40
CA ILE A 231 -1.18 16.59 1.57
C ILE A 231 -1.56 15.63 2.70
N GLY A 232 -2.87 15.48 2.99
CA GLY A 232 -3.37 14.52 3.97
C GLY A 232 -2.98 13.08 3.63
N PHE A 233 -3.09 12.69 2.36
CA PHE A 233 -2.66 11.38 1.88
C PHE A 233 -1.14 11.19 2.00
N SER A 234 -0.36 12.23 1.72
CA SER A 234 1.10 12.18 1.89
C SER A 234 1.49 11.94 3.35
N GLY A 235 0.88 12.67 4.29
CA GLY A 235 1.08 12.43 5.74
C GLY A 235 0.57 11.06 6.18
N PHE A 236 -0.53 10.59 5.60
CA PHE A 236 -1.07 9.24 5.84
C PHE A 236 -0.07 8.16 5.41
N ILE A 237 0.46 8.23 4.19
CA ILE A 237 1.45 7.26 3.70
C ILE A 237 2.77 7.36 4.48
N PHE A 238 3.20 8.57 4.85
CA PHE A 238 4.40 8.77 5.68
C PHE A 238 4.30 7.99 7.00
N VAL A 239 3.19 8.15 7.72
CA VAL A 239 2.99 7.46 9.01
C VAL A 239 2.89 5.94 8.82
N ILE A 240 2.15 5.47 7.80
CA ILE A 240 2.04 4.03 7.52
C ILE A 240 3.40 3.42 7.19
N THR A 241 4.17 4.05 6.31
CA THR A 241 5.48 3.53 5.90
C THR A 241 6.45 3.52 7.07
N GLY A 242 6.48 4.58 7.88
CA GLY A 242 7.27 4.62 9.10
C GLY A 242 6.86 3.54 10.11
N TYR A 243 5.57 3.39 10.37
CA TYR A 243 5.02 2.36 11.24
C TYR A 243 5.40 0.95 10.78
N MET A 244 5.12 0.62 9.51
CA MET A 244 5.38 -0.72 8.99
C MET A 244 6.86 -1.09 9.01
N THR A 245 7.74 -0.12 8.78
CA THR A 245 9.19 -0.35 8.79
C THR A 245 9.72 -0.55 10.20
N TRP A 246 9.28 0.26 11.16
CA TRP A 246 9.96 0.35 12.45
C TRP A 246 9.26 -0.34 13.62
N VAL A 247 7.95 -0.66 13.54
CA VAL A 247 7.25 -1.32 14.66
C VAL A 247 7.78 -2.73 14.96
N PRO A 248 8.11 -3.59 13.97
CA PRO A 248 8.75 -4.87 14.31
C PRO A 248 10.07 -4.69 15.08
N THR A 249 10.88 -3.68 14.70
CA THR A 249 12.14 -3.33 15.38
C THR A 249 11.87 -2.78 16.79
N LEU A 250 10.89 -1.89 16.96
CA LEU A 250 10.46 -1.40 18.27
C LEU A 250 10.17 -2.55 19.25
N LEU A 251 9.38 -3.52 18.79
CA LEU A 251 9.00 -4.67 19.62
C LEU A 251 10.18 -5.60 19.92
N GLN A 252 11.13 -5.75 19.00
CA GLN A 252 12.32 -6.55 19.23
C GLN A 252 13.31 -5.84 20.18
N GLU A 253 13.61 -4.57 19.96
CA GLU A 253 14.65 -3.86 20.70
C GLU A 253 14.17 -3.32 22.06
N GLU A 254 12.97 -2.69 22.11
CA GLU A 254 12.48 -2.04 23.34
C GLU A 254 11.60 -2.98 24.20
N TYR A 255 10.94 -3.96 23.58
CA TYR A 255 10.12 -4.97 24.30
C TYR A 255 10.80 -6.34 24.41
N GLN A 256 12.03 -6.48 23.90
CA GLN A 256 12.83 -7.72 23.98
C GLN A 256 12.10 -8.94 23.40
N MET A 257 11.26 -8.73 22.40
CA MET A 257 10.57 -9.82 21.70
C MET A 257 11.49 -10.50 20.70
N ASN A 258 11.34 -11.81 20.53
CA ASN A 258 11.92 -12.49 19.38
C ASN A 258 11.23 -12.04 18.09
N ALA A 259 11.88 -12.25 16.93
CA ALA A 259 11.37 -11.79 15.64
C ALA A 259 10.00 -12.39 15.29
N THR A 260 9.74 -13.65 15.69
CA THR A 260 8.45 -14.32 15.51
C THR A 260 7.30 -13.53 16.13
N ASN A 261 7.41 -13.23 17.43
CA ASN A 261 6.38 -12.52 18.17
C ASN A 261 6.27 -11.06 17.77
N ALA A 262 7.40 -10.39 17.59
CA ALA A 262 7.43 -8.99 17.14
C ALA A 262 6.78 -8.82 15.75
N GLY A 263 7.10 -9.69 14.80
CA GLY A 263 6.50 -9.69 13.47
C GLY A 263 4.99 -9.93 13.49
N LEU A 264 4.52 -10.87 14.32
CA LEU A 264 3.10 -11.13 14.47
C LEU A 264 2.37 -9.95 15.14
N HIS A 265 2.83 -9.52 16.31
CA HIS A 265 2.17 -8.47 17.09
C HIS A 265 2.15 -7.13 16.40
N SER A 266 3.17 -6.79 15.63
CA SER A 266 3.25 -5.52 14.88
C SER A 266 2.13 -5.36 13.86
N MET A 267 1.64 -6.48 13.27
CA MET A 267 0.68 -6.43 12.17
C MET A 267 -0.71 -6.94 12.56
N LEU A 268 -0.80 -7.95 13.40
CA LEU A 268 -2.05 -8.65 13.74
C LEU A 268 -3.14 -7.69 14.23
N TRP A 269 -2.87 -6.97 15.31
CA TRP A 269 -3.85 -6.08 15.94
C TRP A 269 -4.24 -4.91 15.04
N THR A 270 -3.26 -4.34 14.36
CA THR A 270 -3.46 -3.25 13.41
C THR A 270 -4.40 -3.64 12.28
N TYR A 271 -4.16 -4.80 11.65
CA TYR A 271 -4.93 -5.16 10.45
C TYR A 271 -6.29 -5.80 10.74
N ILE A 272 -6.43 -6.53 11.85
CA ILE A 272 -7.75 -6.99 12.31
C ILE A 272 -8.65 -5.80 12.62
N ALA A 273 -8.12 -4.82 13.34
CA ALA A 273 -8.88 -3.61 13.69
C ALA A 273 -9.17 -2.73 12.46
N ALA A 274 -8.21 -2.60 11.53
CA ALA A 274 -8.40 -1.88 10.28
C ALA A 274 -9.52 -2.49 9.42
N PHE A 275 -9.64 -3.81 9.37
CA PHE A 275 -10.73 -4.48 8.67
C PHE A 275 -12.11 -4.08 9.23
N ALA A 276 -12.27 -4.10 10.54
CA ALA A 276 -13.50 -3.63 11.19
C ALA A 276 -13.73 -2.12 10.94
N GLY A 277 -12.66 -1.33 11.01
CA GLY A 277 -12.68 0.11 10.76
C GLY A 277 -13.16 0.50 9.35
N VAL A 278 -12.69 -0.20 8.31
CA VAL A 278 -13.10 0.05 6.92
C VAL A 278 -14.58 -0.20 6.72
N LEU A 279 -15.12 -1.29 7.27
CA LEU A 279 -16.54 -1.61 7.16
C LEU A 279 -17.40 -0.56 7.86
N LEU A 280 -17.01 -0.13 9.06
CA LEU A 280 -17.74 0.92 9.79
C LEU A 280 -17.62 2.27 9.09
N ALA A 281 -16.42 2.66 8.68
CA ALA A 281 -16.20 3.94 8.00
C ALA A 281 -16.97 4.05 6.70
N GLY A 282 -17.01 2.99 5.88
CA GLY A 282 -17.78 2.95 4.64
C GLY A 282 -19.28 3.12 4.90
N THR A 283 -19.84 2.36 5.85
CA THR A 283 -21.26 2.45 6.19
C THR A 283 -21.65 3.82 6.78
N LEU A 284 -20.83 4.39 7.65
CA LEU A 284 -21.05 5.73 8.19
C LEU A 284 -20.98 6.80 7.10
N SER A 285 -19.97 6.70 6.23
CA SER A 285 -19.79 7.64 5.12
C SER A 285 -20.97 7.62 4.18
N ASP A 286 -21.44 6.46 3.75
CA ASP A 286 -22.57 6.36 2.85
C ASP A 286 -23.88 6.87 3.48
N LYS A 287 -24.11 6.52 4.75
CA LYS A 287 -25.32 6.95 5.47
C LYS A 287 -25.39 8.49 5.61
N PHE A 288 -24.30 9.12 6.02
CA PHE A 288 -24.29 10.55 6.28
C PHE A 288 -24.02 11.41 5.05
N ALA A 289 -23.36 10.85 4.00
CA ALA A 289 -23.10 11.58 2.76
C ALA A 289 -24.37 11.84 1.93
N ILE A 290 -25.48 11.11 2.16
CA ILE A 290 -26.78 11.38 1.54
C ILE A 290 -27.25 12.81 1.86
N ALA A 291 -27.11 13.22 3.12
CA ALA A 291 -27.50 14.56 3.58
C ALA A 291 -26.42 15.63 3.27
N ASN A 292 -25.15 15.24 3.34
CA ASN A 292 -24.06 16.19 3.17
C ASN A 292 -22.76 15.46 2.76
N ARG A 293 -22.35 15.59 1.51
CA ARG A 293 -21.20 14.89 0.95
C ARG A 293 -19.86 15.24 1.61
N LYS A 294 -19.70 16.49 2.11
CA LYS A 294 -18.46 16.90 2.82
C LYS A 294 -18.18 16.08 4.07
N ILE A 295 -19.16 15.33 4.59
CA ILE A 295 -18.99 14.49 5.77
C ILE A 295 -17.93 13.41 5.56
N ARG A 296 -17.71 12.95 4.32
CA ARG A 296 -16.65 12.01 3.97
C ARG A 296 -15.27 12.56 4.34
N MET A 297 -15.00 13.81 3.99
CA MET A 297 -13.75 14.48 4.34
C MET A 297 -13.65 14.78 5.85
N VAL A 298 -14.76 15.03 6.52
CA VAL A 298 -14.83 15.17 7.98
C VAL A 298 -14.50 13.83 8.67
N ILE A 299 -15.07 12.73 8.21
CA ILE A 299 -14.80 11.38 8.72
C ILE A 299 -13.30 11.03 8.58
N GLN A 300 -12.69 11.37 7.44
CA GLN A 300 -11.25 11.22 7.24
C GLN A 300 -10.43 12.02 8.26
N GLY A 301 -10.73 13.31 8.40
CA GLY A 301 -10.01 14.19 9.33
C GLY A 301 -10.15 13.76 10.78
N VAL A 302 -11.35 13.38 11.22
CA VAL A 302 -11.62 12.86 12.58
C VAL A 302 -10.87 11.53 12.79
N GLY A 303 -10.90 10.63 11.79
CA GLY A 303 -10.19 9.36 11.85
C GLY A 303 -8.67 9.55 12.05
N LEU A 304 -8.06 10.48 11.31
CA LEU A 304 -6.63 10.80 11.48
C LEU A 304 -6.34 11.35 12.89
N ILE A 305 -7.15 12.27 13.41
CA ILE A 305 -6.93 12.87 14.72
C ILE A 305 -7.06 11.84 15.84
N ILE A 306 -8.12 11.02 15.83
CA ILE A 306 -8.31 9.98 16.85
C ILE A 306 -7.23 8.90 16.73
N GLY A 307 -6.92 8.45 15.51
CA GLY A 307 -5.85 7.48 15.27
C GLY A 307 -4.48 7.98 15.74
N ALA A 308 -4.21 9.26 15.58
CA ALA A 308 -2.98 9.91 16.03
C ALA A 308 -2.78 9.81 17.55
N LEU A 309 -3.86 9.91 18.34
CA LEU A 309 -3.79 9.81 19.80
C LEU A 309 -3.22 8.46 20.24
N PHE A 310 -3.58 7.38 19.55
CA PHE A 310 -3.03 6.06 19.85
C PHE A 310 -1.53 5.96 19.57
N LEU A 311 -1.04 6.61 18.50
CA LEU A 311 0.42 6.67 18.22
C LEU A 311 1.15 7.57 19.20
N PHE A 312 0.53 8.70 19.59
CA PHE A 312 1.16 9.68 20.45
C PHE A 312 1.56 9.12 21.82
N PHE A 313 0.79 8.16 22.32
CA PHE A 313 1.04 7.53 23.61
C PHE A 313 1.97 6.31 23.56
N VAL A 314 2.37 5.84 22.38
CA VAL A 314 3.30 4.70 22.27
C VAL A 314 4.64 5.04 22.93
N ASN A 315 5.03 4.24 23.93
CA ASN A 315 6.34 4.35 24.59
C ASN A 315 6.79 2.98 25.14
N SER A 316 8.09 2.84 25.40
CA SER A 316 8.73 1.59 25.82
C SER A 316 8.30 1.08 27.22
N ASN A 317 7.66 1.92 28.03
CA ASN A 317 7.22 1.56 29.39
C ASN A 317 5.78 1.00 29.43
N MET A 318 5.11 0.88 28.29
CA MET A 318 3.75 0.33 28.23
C MET A 318 3.75 -1.19 28.36
N SER A 319 2.68 -1.73 28.95
CA SER A 319 2.46 -3.19 28.88
C SER A 319 2.18 -3.63 27.44
N LEU A 320 2.47 -4.89 27.13
CA LEU A 320 2.20 -5.47 25.82
C LEU A 320 0.72 -5.36 25.43
N VAL A 321 -0.19 -5.48 26.39
CA VAL A 321 -1.63 -5.31 26.14
C VAL A 321 -1.95 -3.89 25.72
N LEU A 322 -1.39 -2.89 26.40
CA LEU A 322 -1.67 -1.49 26.12
C LEU A 322 -1.11 -1.05 24.78
N ILE A 323 0.11 -1.48 24.40
CA ILE A 323 0.65 -1.17 23.07
C ILE A 323 -0.16 -1.88 21.97
N SER A 324 -0.64 -3.11 22.20
CA SER A 324 -1.53 -3.81 21.27
C SER A 324 -2.85 -3.06 21.06
N ILE A 325 -3.42 -2.47 22.13
CA ILE A 325 -4.60 -1.60 22.06
C ILE A 325 -4.27 -0.33 21.23
N CYS A 326 -3.09 0.26 21.42
CA CYS A 326 -2.65 1.40 20.62
C CYS A 326 -2.55 1.04 19.13
N PHE A 327 -1.97 -0.10 18.79
CA PHE A 327 -1.88 -0.55 17.40
C PHE A 327 -3.25 -0.86 16.80
N ALA A 328 -4.14 -1.51 17.56
CA ALA A 328 -5.51 -1.76 17.13
C ALA A 328 -6.30 -0.45 16.92
N GLY A 329 -6.23 0.47 17.87
CA GLY A 329 -6.90 1.77 17.81
C GLY A 329 -6.41 2.59 16.61
N TRP A 330 -5.10 2.67 16.42
CA TRP A 330 -4.53 3.32 15.24
C TRP A 330 -5.00 2.66 13.93
N GLY A 331 -4.93 1.34 13.84
CA GLY A 331 -5.38 0.58 12.67
C GLY A 331 -6.86 0.79 12.37
N PHE A 332 -7.71 0.78 13.39
CA PHE A 332 -9.15 1.02 13.26
C PHE A 332 -9.47 2.41 12.69
N PHE A 333 -8.92 3.46 13.29
CA PHE A 333 -9.19 4.83 12.86
C PHE A 333 -8.48 5.23 11.57
N ARG A 334 -7.33 4.64 11.25
CA ARG A 334 -6.67 4.76 9.94
C ARG A 334 -7.62 4.43 8.80
N ALA A 335 -8.41 3.39 8.97
CA ALA A 335 -9.33 2.90 7.96
C ALA A 335 -10.43 3.91 7.57
N PHE A 336 -10.73 4.88 8.43
CA PHE A 336 -11.67 5.98 8.15
C PHE A 336 -11.15 6.91 7.04
N PHE A 337 -9.84 7.05 6.95
CA PHE A 337 -9.21 7.79 5.86
C PHE A 337 -9.21 6.94 4.58
N ASP A 338 -8.77 5.67 4.65
CA ASP A 338 -8.67 4.76 3.52
C ASP A 338 -9.98 4.62 2.75
N ALA A 339 -11.10 4.47 3.46
CA ALA A 339 -12.41 4.23 2.87
C ALA A 339 -12.93 5.37 1.97
N ASN A 340 -12.44 6.60 2.18
CA ASN A 340 -13.03 7.79 1.55
C ASN A 340 -12.08 8.53 0.58
N ILE A 341 -10.81 8.11 0.43
CA ILE A 341 -9.80 8.82 -0.34
C ILE A 341 -10.27 9.14 -1.76
N TYR A 342 -10.58 8.10 -2.53
CA TYR A 342 -10.93 8.25 -3.93
C TYR A 342 -12.30 8.89 -4.12
N THR A 343 -13.22 8.64 -3.20
CA THR A 343 -14.57 9.24 -3.26
C THR A 343 -14.48 10.75 -3.11
N VAL A 344 -13.74 11.26 -2.12
CA VAL A 344 -13.53 12.70 -1.93
C VAL A 344 -12.79 13.32 -3.10
N LEU A 345 -11.74 12.64 -3.62
CA LEU A 345 -11.02 13.11 -4.80
C LEU A 345 -11.94 13.26 -6.02
N TYR A 346 -12.78 12.25 -6.27
CA TYR A 346 -13.66 12.22 -7.44
C TYR A 346 -14.85 13.19 -7.31
N ASP A 347 -15.26 13.52 -6.09
CA ASP A 347 -16.28 14.54 -5.85
C ASP A 347 -15.84 15.95 -6.30
N VAL A 348 -14.52 16.23 -6.35
CA VAL A 348 -13.96 17.56 -6.62
C VAL A 348 -13.05 17.62 -7.85
N THR A 349 -13.02 16.59 -8.66
CA THR A 349 -12.22 16.52 -9.90
C THR A 349 -13.05 16.10 -11.10
N PRO A 350 -12.73 16.57 -12.32
CA PRO A 350 -13.47 16.20 -13.53
C PRO A 350 -13.43 14.69 -13.79
N SER A 351 -14.57 14.10 -14.16
CA SER A 351 -14.70 12.65 -14.37
C SER A 351 -13.77 12.10 -15.44
N LYS A 352 -13.49 12.87 -16.50
CA LYS A 352 -12.53 12.54 -17.57
C LYS A 352 -11.08 12.39 -17.05
N LEU A 353 -10.74 12.99 -15.88
CA LEU A 353 -9.39 13.05 -15.31
C LEU A 353 -9.24 12.22 -14.02
N HIS A 354 -10.24 11.47 -13.57
CA HIS A 354 -10.19 10.71 -12.31
C HIS A 354 -8.95 9.80 -12.20
N ALA A 355 -8.61 9.08 -13.28
CA ALA A 355 -7.44 8.21 -13.29
C ALA A 355 -6.12 9.01 -13.15
N SER A 356 -5.98 10.11 -13.88
CA SER A 356 -4.79 10.97 -13.83
C SER A 356 -4.66 11.68 -12.49
N CYS A 357 -5.79 12.14 -11.89
CA CYS A 357 -5.81 12.74 -10.56
C CYS A 357 -5.44 11.72 -9.47
N SER A 358 -5.94 10.47 -9.57
CA SER A 358 -5.56 9.40 -8.66
C SER A 358 -4.08 9.08 -8.76
N SER A 359 -3.51 9.03 -9.97
CA SER A 359 -2.07 8.83 -10.16
C SER A 359 -1.25 9.96 -9.55
N ALA A 360 -1.66 11.22 -9.72
CA ALA A 360 -1.00 12.36 -9.12
C ALA A 360 -1.00 12.30 -7.58
N LEU A 361 -2.16 11.98 -6.99
CA LEU A 361 -2.31 11.78 -5.53
C LEU A 361 -1.40 10.67 -5.02
N ILE A 362 -1.45 9.49 -5.66
CA ILE A 362 -0.65 8.32 -5.27
C ILE A 362 0.85 8.62 -5.38
N THR A 363 1.29 9.14 -6.53
CA THR A 363 2.72 9.45 -6.77
C THR A 363 3.25 10.43 -5.73
N THR A 364 2.50 11.52 -5.46
CA THR A 364 2.90 12.52 -4.47
C THR A 364 2.94 11.91 -3.06
N GLY A 365 1.92 11.14 -2.69
CA GLY A 365 1.82 10.50 -1.38
C GLY A 365 2.96 9.53 -1.11
N PHE A 366 3.26 8.65 -2.05
CA PHE A 366 4.35 7.69 -1.92
C PHE A 366 5.74 8.34 -1.97
N ALA A 367 5.93 9.39 -2.78
CA ALA A 367 7.19 10.13 -2.80
C ALA A 367 7.50 10.78 -1.45
N VAL A 368 6.51 11.39 -0.79
CA VAL A 368 6.67 11.95 0.56
C VAL A 368 6.79 10.84 1.61
N GLY A 369 5.93 9.82 1.53
CA GLY A 369 5.94 8.70 2.47
C GLY A 369 7.23 7.88 2.45
N ALA A 370 7.90 7.83 1.31
CA ALA A 370 9.19 7.14 1.17
C ALA A 370 10.28 7.71 2.10
N LEU A 371 10.15 8.96 2.53
CA LEU A 371 11.14 9.59 3.41
C LEU A 371 11.01 9.15 4.88
N ALA A 372 9.87 8.57 5.28
CA ALA A 372 9.62 8.21 6.67
C ALA A 372 10.66 7.22 7.24
N PRO A 373 11.04 6.12 6.57
CA PRO A 373 11.99 5.17 7.15
C PRO A 373 13.35 5.79 7.48
N VAL A 374 13.92 6.58 6.58
CA VAL A 374 15.24 7.19 6.81
C VAL A 374 15.18 8.29 7.88
N LEU A 375 14.13 9.11 7.89
CA LEU A 375 13.96 10.16 8.90
C LEU A 375 13.78 9.56 10.30
N LEU A 376 12.95 8.52 10.45
CA LEU A 376 12.77 7.85 11.73
C LEU A 376 14.04 7.09 12.17
N GLY A 377 14.78 6.50 11.24
CA GLY A 377 16.08 5.87 11.52
C GLY A 377 17.09 6.87 12.07
N ALA A 378 17.26 8.01 11.40
CA ALA A 378 18.14 9.09 11.87
C ALA A 378 17.70 9.67 13.22
N MET A 379 16.38 9.83 13.43
CA MET A 379 15.87 10.26 14.74
C MET A 379 16.15 9.23 15.83
N LYS A 380 15.98 7.93 15.54
CA LYS A 380 16.31 6.86 16.48
C LYS A 380 17.78 6.92 16.89
N GLU A 381 18.70 7.07 15.93
CA GLU A 381 20.14 7.21 16.23
C GLU A 381 20.42 8.41 17.14
N SER A 382 19.74 9.53 16.92
CA SER A 382 19.94 10.75 17.73
C SER A 382 19.28 10.69 19.10
N MET A 383 18.11 10.03 19.23
CA MET A 383 17.31 9.97 20.45
C MET A 383 17.58 8.72 21.30
N GLY A 384 18.21 7.70 20.71
CA GLY A 384 18.47 6.40 21.35
C GLY A 384 17.24 5.51 21.53
N SER A 385 16.06 5.90 20.97
CA SER A 385 14.80 5.19 21.15
C SER A 385 13.87 5.38 19.95
N LEU A 386 13.22 4.30 19.51
CA LEU A 386 12.18 4.34 18.49
C LEU A 386 10.86 4.90 19.04
N SER A 387 10.50 4.53 20.27
CA SER A 387 9.26 5.02 20.89
C SER A 387 9.24 6.55 20.99
N GLY A 388 10.39 7.20 21.13
CA GLY A 388 10.51 8.67 21.08
C GLY A 388 10.12 9.29 19.71
N THR A 389 10.09 8.52 18.63
CA THR A 389 9.71 9.01 17.29
C THR A 389 8.20 9.00 17.03
N PHE A 390 7.42 8.22 17.76
CA PHE A 390 5.98 8.04 17.56
C PHE A 390 5.15 9.31 17.78
N PRO A 391 5.46 10.20 18.74
CA PRO A 391 4.78 11.48 18.87
C PRO A 391 4.87 12.36 17.61
N LEU A 392 5.97 12.29 16.85
CA LEU A 392 6.06 12.98 15.55
C LEU A 392 5.04 12.42 14.56
N LEU A 393 4.91 11.09 14.47
CA LEU A 393 3.93 10.46 13.59
C LEU A 393 2.51 10.86 13.96
N GLY A 394 2.20 10.88 15.27
CA GLY A 394 0.92 11.40 15.79
C GLY A 394 0.70 12.87 15.45
N GLY A 395 1.71 13.72 15.64
CA GLY A 395 1.67 15.14 15.30
C GLY A 395 1.37 15.41 13.83
N ILE A 396 2.00 14.66 12.91
CA ILE A 396 1.73 14.74 11.47
C ILE A 396 0.26 14.43 11.18
N TRP A 397 -0.28 13.36 11.74
CA TRP A 397 -1.69 13.00 11.52
C TRP A 397 -2.67 13.99 12.12
N ILE A 398 -2.39 14.54 13.30
CA ILE A 398 -3.20 15.63 13.89
C ILE A 398 -3.23 16.83 12.94
N ALA A 399 -2.06 17.28 12.47
CA ALA A 399 -1.97 18.41 11.55
C ALA A 399 -2.74 18.15 10.24
N CYS A 400 -2.58 16.96 9.64
CA CYS A 400 -3.31 16.56 8.45
C CYS A 400 -4.83 16.50 8.72
N GLY A 401 -5.25 15.93 9.83
CA GLY A 401 -6.66 15.85 10.22
C GLY A 401 -7.31 17.22 10.41
N LEU A 402 -6.64 18.15 11.12
CA LEU A 402 -7.10 19.52 11.30
C LEU A 402 -7.21 20.28 9.97
N MET A 403 -6.20 20.12 9.09
CA MET A 403 -6.21 20.68 7.74
C MET A 403 -7.41 20.18 6.93
N MET A 404 -7.73 18.88 7.00
CA MET A 404 -8.88 18.30 6.30
C MET A 404 -10.22 18.82 6.86
N LEU A 405 -10.35 18.93 8.19
CA LEU A 405 -11.54 19.52 8.81
C LEU A 405 -11.73 20.99 8.41
N TRP A 406 -10.65 21.74 8.33
CA TRP A 406 -10.68 23.13 7.85
C TRP A 406 -11.09 23.20 6.36
N ALA A 407 -10.49 22.38 5.50
CA ALA A 407 -10.79 22.36 4.08
C ALA A 407 -12.24 21.93 3.79
N SER A 408 -12.76 20.95 4.55
CA SER A 408 -14.16 20.50 4.43
C SER A 408 -15.17 21.61 4.66
N LYS A 409 -14.84 22.60 5.50
CA LYS A 409 -15.68 23.79 5.77
C LYS A 409 -15.47 24.91 4.75
N ARG A 410 -14.21 25.12 4.27
CA ARG A 410 -13.83 26.30 3.49
C ARG A 410 -13.90 26.09 1.99
N PHE A 411 -13.51 24.93 1.48
CA PHE A 411 -13.27 24.72 0.06
C PHE A 411 -14.17 23.64 -0.56
N TYR A 412 -14.48 22.57 0.17
CA TYR A 412 -15.13 21.38 -0.40
C TYR A 412 -16.39 21.71 -1.19
N GLN A 413 -17.33 22.49 -0.63
CA GLN A 413 -18.58 22.79 -1.31
C GLN A 413 -18.37 23.61 -2.60
N LYS A 414 -17.44 24.57 -2.56
CA LYS A 414 -17.12 25.39 -3.73
C LYS A 414 -16.51 24.58 -4.86
N ASP A 415 -15.58 23.68 -4.53
CA ASP A 415 -14.91 22.83 -5.52
C ASP A 415 -15.88 21.79 -6.08
N TYR A 416 -16.75 21.23 -5.23
CA TYR A 416 -17.81 20.33 -5.64
C TYR A 416 -18.79 21.00 -6.62
N ASP A 417 -19.31 22.18 -6.28
CA ASP A 417 -20.28 22.91 -7.10
C ASP A 417 -19.67 23.34 -8.44
N LYS A 418 -18.40 23.73 -8.44
CA LYS A 418 -17.65 24.08 -9.67
C LYS A 418 -17.60 22.93 -10.67
N ILE A 419 -17.46 21.69 -10.20
CA ILE A 419 -17.37 20.51 -11.08
C ILE A 419 -18.76 20.04 -11.52
N ASN A 420 -19.77 20.08 -10.63
CA ASN A 420 -21.06 19.48 -10.89
C ASN A 420 -22.11 20.47 -11.45
N ASN A 421 -21.92 21.79 -11.32
CA ASN A 421 -22.79 22.81 -11.92
C ASN A 421 -22.29 23.31 -13.31
N THR A 422 -21.14 22.82 -13.77
CA THR A 422 -20.62 23.08 -15.13
C THR A 422 -21.01 21.98 -16.11
N LEU A 423 -21.76 20.97 -15.67
CA LEU A 423 -22.40 19.93 -16.50
C LEU A 423 -23.89 20.24 -16.67
#